data_35a3e6c1be1ad97674395ffe2ebd9a67
#
_entry.id   35a3e6c1be1ad97674395ffe2ebd9a67
#
_cell.length_a   1.000
_cell.length_b   1.000
_cell.length_c   1.000
_cell.angle_alpha   90.00
_cell.angle_beta   90.00
_cell.angle_gamma   90.00
#
_symmetry.space_group_name_H-M   'P 1'
#
loop_
_entity.id
_entity.type
_entity.pdbx_description
1 polymer ?
#
loop_
_entity_poly.entity_id
_entity_poly.type
_entity_poly.pdbx_seq_one_letter_code
_entity_poly.pdbx_strand_id
1 'polypeptide(L)'
;MIKKLILSTLLLCGLANAAPSSTLDAVLERGVLRVGFDAGYQPFEMTNKQGQYIGFDVDLAKMVAKEMGVKVEFVTSDWDGIIPALLTDKFDVIMGGMTVTPQRN
;
A
#
# COMPACT_ATOMS: atom_id res chain seq x y z
N MET A 1 11.10 64.11 -6.33
CA MET A 1 10.90 63.05 -5.33
C MET A 1 10.65 61.75 -6.06
N ILE A 2 11.61 60.86 -6.05
CA ILE A 2 11.49 59.56 -6.71
C ILE A 2 10.89 58.61 -5.68
N LYS A 3 9.63 58.23 -5.85
CA LYS A 3 9.03 57.15 -5.08
C LYS A 3 9.53 55.83 -5.63
N LYS A 4 10.45 55.21 -4.95
CA LYS A 4 10.85 53.82 -5.25
C LYS A 4 9.72 52.90 -4.91
N LEU A 5 9.02 52.44 -5.94
CA LEU A 5 8.08 51.32 -5.82
C LEU A 5 8.90 50.04 -5.67
N ILE A 6 9.05 49.56 -4.46
CA ILE A 6 9.61 48.24 -4.23
C ILE A 6 8.49 47.24 -4.50
N LEU A 7 8.53 46.70 -5.73
CA LEU A 7 7.66 45.56 -6.09
C LEU A 7 8.26 44.31 -5.44
N SER A 8 7.77 44.02 -4.25
CA SER A 8 8.09 42.78 -3.54
C SER A 8 7.36 41.66 -4.26
N THR A 9 8.04 41.03 -5.20
CA THR A 9 7.58 39.79 -5.83
C THR A 9 7.72 38.70 -4.81
N LEU A 10 6.62 38.43 -4.10
CA LEU A 10 6.50 37.24 -3.26
C LEU A 10 6.53 36.02 -4.19
N LEU A 11 7.71 35.42 -4.31
CA LEU A 11 7.86 34.11 -4.94
C LEU A 11 7.23 33.08 -4.03
N LEU A 12 5.92 32.86 -4.22
CA LEU A 12 5.25 31.70 -3.65
C LEU A 12 5.82 30.47 -4.36
N CYS A 13 6.93 29.93 -3.85
CA CYS A 13 7.32 28.56 -4.15
C CYS A 13 6.24 27.65 -3.54
N GLY A 14 5.19 27.40 -4.31
CA GLY A 14 4.28 26.31 -4.03
C GLY A 14 5.11 25.05 -4.04
N LEU A 15 5.33 24.46 -2.86
CA LEU A 15 5.74 23.09 -2.72
C LEU A 15 4.64 22.24 -3.35
N ALA A 16 4.77 22.00 -4.64
CA ALA A 16 3.95 21.01 -5.31
C ALA A 16 4.38 19.66 -4.70
N ASN A 17 3.60 19.17 -3.75
CA ASN A 17 3.65 17.77 -3.35
C ASN A 17 3.27 16.97 -4.59
N ALA A 18 4.28 16.52 -5.33
CA ALA A 18 4.04 15.59 -6.41
C ALA A 18 3.43 14.32 -5.81
N ALA A 19 2.26 13.91 -6.33
CA ALA A 19 1.66 12.63 -5.99
C ALA A 19 2.66 11.51 -6.29
N PRO A 20 2.70 10.41 -5.49
CA PRO A 20 3.55 9.26 -5.78
C PRO A 20 3.32 8.77 -7.21
N SER A 21 4.39 8.53 -7.98
CA SER A 21 4.32 8.13 -9.39
C SER A 21 3.96 6.66 -9.56
N SER A 22 4.08 5.85 -8.49
CA SER A 22 3.77 4.42 -8.49
C SER A 22 3.29 3.94 -7.12
N THR A 23 2.71 2.76 -7.08
CA THR A 23 2.36 2.10 -5.81
C THR A 23 3.59 1.87 -4.94
N LEU A 24 4.72 1.48 -5.53
CA LEU A 24 5.98 1.31 -4.81
C LEU A 24 6.43 2.61 -4.15
N ASP A 25 6.41 3.72 -4.87
CA ASP A 25 6.77 5.02 -4.32
C ASP A 25 5.86 5.41 -3.16
N ALA A 26 4.56 5.16 -3.28
CA ALA A 26 3.58 5.42 -2.22
C ALA A 26 3.86 4.60 -0.96
N VAL A 27 4.21 3.32 -1.11
CA VAL A 27 4.58 2.43 0.01
C VAL A 27 5.84 2.92 0.71
N LEU A 28 6.88 3.23 -0.05
CA LEU A 28 8.16 3.71 0.51
C LEU A 28 8.00 5.05 1.22
N GLU A 29 7.24 5.96 0.64
CA GLU A 29 6.97 7.29 1.22
C GLU A 29 6.15 7.19 2.51
N ARG A 30 5.13 6.33 2.54
CA ARG A 30 4.30 6.06 3.72
C ARG A 30 5.04 5.25 4.79
N GLY A 31 5.99 4.40 4.38
CA GLY A 31 6.71 3.48 5.26
C GLY A 31 5.88 2.26 5.70
N VAL A 32 4.82 1.94 4.99
CA VAL A 32 3.91 0.82 5.29
C VAL A 32 3.49 0.13 4.00
N LEU A 33 3.66 -1.19 3.94
CA LEU A 33 3.11 -2.06 2.91
C LEU A 33 1.77 -2.62 3.41
N ARG A 34 0.69 -2.29 2.75
CA ARG A 34 -0.64 -2.81 3.04
C ARG A 34 -0.89 -4.03 2.17
N VAL A 35 -1.12 -5.16 2.80
CA VAL A 35 -1.29 -6.47 2.15
C VAL A 35 -2.74 -6.93 2.29
N GLY A 36 -3.41 -7.10 1.16
CA GLY A 36 -4.76 -7.64 1.09
C GLY A 36 -4.75 -9.15 0.94
N PHE A 37 -5.62 -9.84 1.67
CA PHE A 37 -5.74 -11.29 1.63
C PHE A 37 -7.09 -11.77 2.19
N ASP A 38 -7.44 -13.00 1.88
CA ASP A 38 -8.59 -13.70 2.49
C ASP A 38 -8.09 -14.60 3.62
N ALA A 39 -8.47 -14.32 4.86
CA ALA A 39 -7.95 -15.02 6.05
C ALA A 39 -8.47 -16.46 6.22
N GLY A 40 -9.24 -16.97 5.28
CA GLY A 40 -9.83 -18.31 5.31
C GLY A 40 -9.09 -19.39 4.52
N TYR A 41 -7.90 -19.10 3.98
CA TYR A 41 -7.18 -20.03 3.09
C TYR A 41 -6.04 -20.76 3.81
N GLN A 42 -6.37 -21.75 4.60
CA GLN A 42 -5.40 -22.56 5.35
C GLN A 42 -4.56 -23.45 4.40
N PRO A 43 -3.27 -23.66 4.68
CA PRO A 43 -2.43 -23.12 5.75
C PRO A 43 -1.70 -21.81 5.36
N PHE A 44 -2.08 -21.17 4.27
CA PHE A 44 -1.39 -20.00 3.71
C PHE A 44 -1.77 -18.72 4.42
N GLU A 45 -3.06 -18.58 4.74
CA GLU A 45 -3.63 -17.40 5.40
C GLU A 45 -4.71 -17.85 6.39
N MET A 46 -4.53 -17.53 7.64
CA MET A 46 -5.52 -17.85 8.67
C MET A 46 -5.35 -16.99 9.92
N THR A 47 -6.32 -17.07 10.79
CA THR A 47 -6.30 -16.40 12.09
C THR A 47 -6.13 -17.46 13.18
N ASN A 48 -5.22 -17.22 14.13
CA ASN A 48 -5.04 -18.10 15.27
C ASN A 48 -6.08 -17.81 16.37
N LYS A 49 -6.02 -18.55 17.49
CA LYS A 49 -6.94 -18.37 18.61
C LYS A 49 -6.84 -17.01 19.28
N GLN A 50 -5.72 -16.31 19.15
CA GLN A 50 -5.49 -14.98 19.67
C GLN A 50 -5.91 -13.87 18.70
N GLY A 51 -6.50 -14.21 17.55
CA GLY A 51 -6.91 -13.26 16.53
C GLY A 51 -5.76 -12.73 15.66
N GLN A 52 -4.58 -13.33 15.75
CA GLN A 52 -3.44 -12.93 14.94
C GLN A 52 -3.47 -13.62 13.58
N TYR A 53 -3.04 -12.92 12.53
CA TYR A 53 -2.86 -13.52 11.22
C TYR A 53 -1.58 -14.35 11.18
N ILE A 54 -1.69 -15.58 10.71
CA ILE A 54 -0.61 -16.54 10.58
C ILE A 54 -0.73 -17.31 9.27
N GLY A 55 0.37 -17.93 8.85
CA GLY A 55 0.44 -18.77 7.67
C GLY A 55 1.58 -18.40 6.76
N PHE A 56 1.76 -19.19 5.70
CA PHE A 56 2.87 -19.02 4.75
C PHE A 56 2.88 -17.63 4.10
N ASP A 57 1.74 -17.18 3.59
CA ASP A 57 1.65 -15.88 2.90
C ASP A 57 1.82 -14.71 3.86
N VAL A 58 1.37 -14.87 5.10
CA VAL A 58 1.59 -13.88 6.16
C VAL A 58 3.09 -13.72 6.46
N ASP A 59 3.82 -14.82 6.59
CA ASP A 59 5.25 -14.81 6.83
C ASP A 59 6.02 -14.24 5.63
N LEU A 60 5.61 -14.59 4.42
CA LEU A 60 6.18 -14.04 3.19
C LEU A 60 5.99 -12.52 3.11
N ALA A 61 4.80 -12.03 3.41
CA ALA A 61 4.52 -10.59 3.43
C ALA A 61 5.39 -9.84 4.43
N LYS A 62 5.61 -10.42 5.62
CA LYS A 62 6.51 -9.86 6.62
C LYS A 62 7.96 -9.79 6.12
N MET A 63 8.41 -10.82 5.43
CA MET A 63 9.76 -10.85 4.83
C MET A 63 9.91 -9.78 3.74
N VAL A 64 8.94 -9.65 2.86
CA VAL A 64 8.94 -8.64 1.79
C VAL A 64 9.00 -7.23 2.38
N ALA A 65 8.14 -6.92 3.34
CA ALA A 65 8.12 -5.62 3.99
C ALA A 65 9.46 -5.31 4.69
N LYS A 66 10.06 -6.30 5.34
CA LYS A 66 11.37 -6.17 5.99
C LYS A 66 12.47 -5.84 4.98
N GLU A 67 12.51 -6.53 3.84
CA GLU A 67 13.48 -6.25 2.77
C GLU A 67 13.26 -4.86 2.15
N MET A 68 12.02 -4.39 2.08
CA MET A 68 11.71 -3.03 1.63
C MET A 68 12.03 -1.96 2.68
N GLY A 69 12.30 -2.34 3.92
CA GLY A 69 12.52 -1.40 5.01
C GLY A 69 11.25 -0.69 5.50
N VAL A 70 10.09 -1.31 5.33
CA VAL A 70 8.79 -0.76 5.72
C VAL A 70 8.07 -1.68 6.71
N LYS A 71 7.07 -1.15 7.37
CA LYS A 71 6.14 -1.96 8.19
C LYS A 71 5.14 -2.68 7.30
N VAL A 72 4.54 -3.76 7.80
CA VAL A 72 3.46 -4.47 7.13
C VAL A 72 2.15 -4.24 7.87
N GLU A 73 1.09 -4.01 7.09
CA GLU A 73 -0.29 -3.96 7.58
C GLU A 73 -1.13 -4.96 6.79
N PHE A 74 -1.89 -5.80 7.48
CA PHE A 74 -2.74 -6.80 6.87
C PHE A 74 -4.18 -6.31 6.81
N VAL A 75 -4.77 -6.39 5.62
CA VAL A 75 -6.16 -5.99 5.37
C VAL A 75 -6.91 -7.19 4.81
N THR A 76 -7.89 -7.69 5.54
CA THR A 76 -8.70 -8.81 5.08
C THR A 76 -9.79 -8.35 4.11
N SER A 77 -10.10 -9.20 3.15
CA SER A 77 -11.19 -9.00 2.21
C SER A 77 -11.76 -10.36 1.81
N ASP A 78 -13.05 -10.39 1.54
CA ASP A 78 -13.65 -11.56 0.90
C ASP A 78 -13.05 -11.76 -0.49
N TRP A 79 -12.85 -13.02 -0.87
CA TRP A 79 -12.24 -13.36 -2.15
C TRP A 79 -12.91 -12.67 -3.36
N ASP A 80 -14.22 -12.65 -3.39
CA ASP A 80 -14.96 -12.04 -4.51
C ASP A 80 -14.80 -10.53 -4.60
N GLY A 81 -14.49 -9.88 -3.49
CA GLY A 81 -14.29 -8.43 -3.41
C GLY A 81 -12.84 -7.97 -3.41
N ILE A 82 -11.86 -8.89 -3.47
CA ILE A 82 -10.45 -8.55 -3.22
C ILE A 82 -9.83 -7.73 -4.37
N ILE A 83 -10.14 -8.02 -5.62
CA ILE A 83 -9.64 -7.24 -6.76
C ILE A 83 -10.27 -5.85 -6.81
N PRO A 84 -11.59 -5.68 -6.69
CA PRO A 84 -12.18 -4.36 -6.54
C PRO A 84 -11.62 -3.54 -5.38
N ALA A 85 -11.31 -4.17 -4.25
CA ALA A 85 -10.69 -3.51 -3.11
C ALA A 85 -9.26 -3.00 -3.44
N LEU A 86 -8.47 -3.77 -4.19
CA LEU A 86 -7.18 -3.33 -4.69
C LEU A 86 -7.31 -2.11 -5.61
N LEU A 87 -8.26 -2.15 -6.54
CA LEU A 87 -8.49 -1.07 -7.50
C LEU A 87 -9.02 0.22 -6.87
N THR A 88 -9.57 0.13 -5.66
CA THR A 88 -10.04 1.29 -4.87
C THR A 88 -9.09 1.67 -3.73
N ASP A 89 -7.83 1.24 -3.82
CA ASP A 89 -6.75 1.61 -2.89
C ASP A 89 -6.97 1.20 -1.42
N LYS A 90 -7.65 0.08 -1.17
CA LYS A 90 -7.81 -0.44 0.18
C LYS A 90 -6.51 -1.05 0.72
N PHE A 91 -5.68 -1.55 -0.17
CA PHE A 91 -4.34 -2.06 0.09
C PHE A 91 -3.47 -1.92 -1.15
N ASP A 92 -2.18 -2.21 -1.02
CA ASP A 92 -1.19 -1.98 -2.07
C ASP A 92 -0.96 -3.20 -2.95
N VAL A 93 -1.06 -4.39 -2.37
CA VAL A 93 -0.85 -5.68 -3.03
C VAL A 93 -1.81 -6.72 -2.50
N ILE A 94 -2.09 -7.72 -3.31
CA ILE A 94 -2.77 -8.95 -2.90
C ILE A 94 -1.69 -10.03 -2.74
N MET A 95 -1.64 -10.67 -1.58
CA MET A 95 -0.76 -11.82 -1.33
C MET A 95 -1.62 -12.97 -0.78
N GLY A 96 -2.08 -13.86 -1.66
CA GLY A 96 -3.00 -14.89 -1.25
C GLY A 96 -3.36 -15.84 -2.38
N GLY A 97 -2.54 -16.80 -2.72
CA GLY A 97 -2.85 -17.93 -3.60
C GLY A 97 -3.61 -17.62 -4.90
N MET A 98 -3.48 -16.41 -5.43
CA MET A 98 -4.22 -16.00 -6.63
C MET A 98 -3.52 -16.48 -7.90
N THR A 99 -4.21 -17.33 -8.67
CA THR A 99 -3.68 -17.85 -9.94
C THR A 99 -3.62 -16.75 -11.01
N VAL A 100 -2.56 -16.73 -11.77
CA VAL A 100 -2.43 -15.88 -12.97
C VAL A 100 -3.38 -16.38 -14.05
N THR A 101 -4.23 -15.50 -14.53
CA THR A 101 -5.15 -15.77 -15.64
C THR A 101 -5.15 -14.61 -16.63
N PRO A 102 -5.53 -14.84 -17.91
CA PRO A 102 -5.65 -13.75 -18.89
C PRO A 102 -6.60 -12.63 -18.46
N GLN A 103 -7.63 -12.98 -17.68
CA GLN A 103 -8.64 -12.01 -17.21
C GLN A 103 -8.10 -11.13 -16.04
N ARG A 104 -7.01 -11.54 -15.41
CA ARG A 104 -6.38 -10.80 -14.30
C ARG A 104 -5.12 -10.02 -14.70
N ASN A 105 -4.73 -10.15 -15.96
CA ASN A 105 -3.58 -9.44 -16.52
C ASN A 105 -3.94 -8.02 -16.98
#